data_1c361e851ebdab8f4c3c4f154ec45774
#
_entry.id   1c361e851ebdab8f4c3c4f154ec45774
#
_cell.length_a   1.000
_cell.length_b   1.000
_cell.length_c   1.000
_cell.angle_alpha   90.00
_cell.angle_beta   90.00
_cell.angle_gamma   90.00
#
_symmetry.space_group_name_H-M   'P 1'
#
loop_
_entity.id
_entity.type
_entity.pdbx_description
1 polymer ?
#
loop_
_entity_poly.entity_id
_entity_poly.type
_entity_poly.pdbx_seq_one_letter_code
_entity_poly.pdbx_strand_id
1 'polypeptide(L)'
;IKLGTAASAATLMPFEVSAILESAGLKNCDFTNRKLVLINLNGGNDGLNTVVPLNQYDLYSDLRPIIRVPETGANKYITLDSSLPDNQQVGLHPSLKAFKNLYDAGKLRIVQSVGYPSQNKSHFASRDIYNTGNDGNGFQNGRSSGWIGRFMENMYSSELSSGYPFAVQLGSVKNSLGFH
;
A
#
# COMPACT_ATOMS: atom_id res chain seq x y z
N ILE A 1 -9.51 13.50 -12.08
CA ILE A 1 -8.27 14.23 -11.74
C ILE A 1 -7.13 13.32 -12.14
N LYS A 2 -6.42 13.68 -13.22
CA LYS A 2 -5.21 12.99 -13.67
C LYS A 2 -4.09 13.30 -12.68
N LEU A 3 -3.75 12.34 -11.84
CA LEU A 3 -2.50 12.30 -11.07
C LEU A 3 -1.70 11.08 -11.54
N GLY A 4 -1.28 11.14 -12.75
CA GLY A 4 -0.30 10.23 -13.30
C GLY A 4 0.89 11.03 -13.78
N THR A 5 2.09 10.64 -13.38
CA THR A 5 3.41 11.14 -13.71
C THR A 5 4.03 12.15 -12.74
N ALA A 6 4.40 11.68 -11.54
CA ALA A 6 5.44 12.31 -10.75
C ALA A 6 6.17 11.29 -9.87
N ALA A 7 6.70 10.25 -10.48
CA ALA A 7 7.50 9.23 -9.78
C ALA A 7 8.85 9.00 -10.48
N SER A 8 9.54 10.08 -10.88
CA SER A 8 10.90 9.95 -11.44
C SER A 8 11.80 11.15 -11.21
N ALA A 9 11.67 11.84 -10.06
CA ALA A 9 12.64 12.86 -9.66
C ALA A 9 12.80 12.91 -8.13
N ALA A 10 13.06 11.76 -7.50
CA ALA A 10 13.50 11.72 -6.11
C ALA A 10 15.02 11.78 -6.05
N THR A 11 15.63 12.78 -6.65
CA THR A 11 17.01 13.18 -6.39
C THR A 11 17.00 14.37 -5.46
N LEU A 12 17.24 14.10 -4.15
CA LEU A 12 17.94 14.97 -3.20
C LEU A 12 17.53 16.46 -3.18
N MET A 13 16.25 16.73 -2.94
CA MET A 13 15.85 18.01 -2.36
C MET A 13 15.22 17.74 -0.99
N PRO A 14 15.46 18.58 0.04
CA PRO A 14 14.64 18.56 1.23
C PRO A 14 13.24 19.01 0.81
N PHE A 15 12.45 18.04 0.38
CA PHE A 15 11.08 18.30 -0.04
C PHE A 15 10.28 18.50 1.24
N GLU A 16 9.92 19.74 1.52
CA GLU A 16 9.04 20.02 2.65
C GLU A 16 7.69 19.33 2.38
N VAL A 17 7.40 18.31 3.16
CA VAL A 17 6.11 17.59 3.12
C VAL A 17 4.93 18.58 3.27
N SER A 18 5.14 19.67 3.96
CA SER A 18 4.22 20.81 4.06
C SER A 18 3.80 21.36 2.69
N ALA A 19 4.70 21.47 1.72
CA ALA A 19 4.38 22.00 0.39
C ALA A 19 3.50 21.03 -0.42
N ILE A 20 3.68 19.71 -0.26
CA ILE A 20 2.80 18.72 -0.89
C ILE A 20 1.41 18.75 -0.25
N LEU A 21 1.33 18.82 1.06
CA LEU A 21 0.07 18.92 1.79
C LEU A 21 -0.70 20.20 1.44
N GLU A 22 0.01 21.29 1.27
CA GLU A 22 -0.57 22.56 0.81
C GLU A 22 -1.11 22.47 -0.62
N SER A 23 -0.36 21.91 -1.53
CA SER A 23 -0.79 21.74 -2.93
C SER A 23 -1.97 20.77 -3.08
N ALA A 24 -2.11 19.82 -2.14
CA ALA A 24 -3.24 18.90 -2.06
C ALA A 24 -4.48 19.47 -1.34
N GLY A 25 -4.45 20.73 -0.91
CA GLY A 25 -5.56 21.36 -0.20
C GLY A 25 -5.74 20.90 1.25
N LEU A 26 -4.72 20.28 1.84
CA LEU A 26 -4.75 19.70 3.19
C LEU A 26 -4.22 20.67 4.27
N LYS A 27 -4.30 21.97 4.03
CA LYS A 27 -3.74 23.04 4.89
C LYS A 27 -4.19 23.02 6.36
N ASN A 28 -5.32 22.39 6.66
CA ASN A 28 -5.91 22.40 8.01
C ASN A 28 -6.07 20.99 8.60
N CYS A 29 -5.28 20.02 8.14
CA CYS A 29 -5.30 18.70 8.77
C CYS A 29 -4.51 18.75 10.08
N ASP A 30 -5.19 18.70 11.21
CA ASP A 30 -4.56 18.43 12.50
C ASP A 30 -4.09 16.99 12.52
N PHE A 31 -2.77 16.77 12.45
CA PHE A 31 -2.14 15.46 12.48
C PHE A 31 -1.77 15.01 13.90
N THR A 32 -1.92 15.86 14.90
CA THR A 32 -1.40 15.62 16.26
C THR A 32 -2.02 14.41 16.97
N ASN A 33 -3.26 14.04 16.60
CA ASN A 33 -3.97 12.90 17.19
C ASN A 33 -4.20 11.73 16.23
N ARG A 34 -3.59 11.72 15.05
CA ARG A 34 -3.77 10.63 14.09
C ARG A 34 -2.89 9.45 14.45
N LYS A 35 -3.46 8.26 14.31
CA LYS A 35 -2.74 6.98 14.48
C LYS A 35 -2.63 6.31 13.12
N LEU A 36 -1.41 5.97 12.71
CA LEU A 36 -1.17 5.14 11.53
C LEU A 36 -1.07 3.68 11.97
N VAL A 37 -1.89 2.83 11.39
CA VAL A 37 -1.78 1.38 11.52
C VAL A 37 -1.39 0.82 10.16
N LEU A 38 -0.20 0.26 10.06
CA LEU A 38 0.31 -0.38 8.86
C LEU A 38 0.17 -1.90 9.01
N ILE A 39 -0.61 -2.53 8.14
CA ILE A 39 -0.79 -3.98 8.13
C ILE A 39 -0.01 -4.56 6.94
N ASN A 40 1.10 -5.22 7.24
CA ASN A 40 1.90 -5.92 6.24
C ASN A 40 1.52 -7.40 6.21
N LEU A 41 1.03 -7.88 5.05
CA LEU A 41 0.72 -9.30 4.83
C LEU A 41 2.02 -10.05 4.49
N ASN A 42 2.74 -10.46 5.52
CA ASN A 42 4.01 -11.17 5.39
C ASN A 42 3.79 -12.54 4.72
N GLY A 43 4.61 -12.87 3.73
CA GLY A 43 4.49 -14.13 2.96
C GLY A 43 3.65 -13.99 1.69
N GLY A 44 3.11 -12.82 1.43
CA GLY A 44 2.37 -12.52 0.22
C GLY A 44 0.85 -12.59 0.38
N ASN A 45 0.19 -11.98 -0.57
CA ASN A 45 -1.26 -11.97 -0.72
C ASN A 45 -1.61 -12.31 -2.17
N ASP A 46 -2.63 -13.11 -2.40
CA ASP A 46 -3.19 -13.27 -3.73
C ASP A 46 -3.98 -12.00 -4.12
N GLY A 47 -3.27 -11.04 -4.70
CA GLY A 47 -3.82 -9.74 -5.04
C GLY A 47 -4.98 -9.82 -6.00
N LEU A 48 -4.92 -10.74 -6.97
CA LEU A 48 -5.98 -10.91 -7.98
C LEU A 48 -7.26 -11.56 -7.42
N ASN A 49 -7.16 -12.31 -6.33
CA ASN A 49 -8.33 -12.83 -5.62
C ASN A 49 -8.81 -11.86 -4.52
N THR A 50 -7.94 -11.02 -4.03
CA THR A 50 -8.31 -9.94 -3.08
C THR A 50 -9.09 -8.83 -3.78
N VAL A 51 -8.55 -8.37 -4.92
CA VAL A 51 -9.18 -7.37 -5.81
C VAL A 51 -9.28 -7.97 -7.20
N VAL A 52 -10.46 -8.44 -7.54
CA VAL A 52 -10.74 -9.16 -8.80
C VAL A 52 -10.84 -8.15 -9.95
N PRO A 53 -10.08 -8.32 -11.05
CA PRO A 53 -10.10 -7.41 -12.19
C PRO A 53 -11.32 -7.68 -13.07
N LEU A 54 -12.45 -7.01 -12.84
CA LEU A 54 -13.68 -7.24 -13.57
C LEU A 54 -13.58 -6.84 -15.05
N ASN A 55 -12.78 -5.81 -15.33
CA ASN A 55 -12.48 -5.35 -16.68
C ASN A 55 -11.68 -6.38 -17.53
N GLN A 56 -11.11 -7.40 -16.91
CA GLN A 56 -10.35 -8.48 -17.54
C GLN A 56 -10.76 -9.84 -16.96
N TYR A 57 -12.03 -9.97 -16.60
CA TYR A 57 -12.48 -11.17 -15.88
C TYR A 57 -12.32 -12.45 -16.70
N ASP A 58 -12.53 -12.42 -18.00
CA ASP A 58 -12.34 -13.60 -18.86
C ASP A 58 -10.89 -14.06 -18.83
N LEU A 59 -9.94 -13.15 -19.02
CA LEU A 59 -8.51 -13.45 -18.94
C LEU A 59 -8.11 -13.97 -17.54
N TYR A 60 -8.60 -13.33 -16.49
CA TYR A 60 -8.38 -13.77 -15.12
C TYR A 60 -8.94 -15.18 -14.89
N SER A 61 -10.14 -15.44 -15.39
CA SER A 61 -10.84 -16.73 -15.29
C SER A 61 -10.10 -17.85 -16.02
N ASP A 62 -9.62 -17.59 -17.23
CA ASP A 62 -8.88 -18.53 -18.06
C ASP A 62 -7.52 -18.89 -17.45
N LEU A 63 -6.82 -17.92 -16.91
CA LEU A 63 -5.52 -18.13 -16.27
C LEU A 63 -5.62 -18.77 -14.88
N ARG A 64 -6.80 -18.75 -14.25
CA ARG A 64 -7.02 -19.24 -12.89
C ARG A 64 -8.27 -20.13 -12.76
N PRO A 65 -8.43 -21.14 -13.60
CA PRO A 65 -9.70 -21.89 -13.73
C PRO A 65 -10.17 -22.56 -12.43
N ILE A 66 -9.24 -22.90 -11.53
CA ILE A 66 -9.54 -23.60 -10.28
C ILE A 66 -9.71 -22.65 -9.10
N ILE A 67 -8.90 -21.57 -9.05
CA ILE A 67 -8.79 -20.70 -7.87
C ILE A 67 -9.44 -19.33 -8.06
N ARG A 68 -10.03 -19.07 -9.21
CA ARG A 68 -10.72 -17.80 -9.46
C ARG A 68 -11.88 -17.59 -8.49
N VAL A 69 -12.13 -16.36 -8.12
CA VAL A 69 -13.36 -15.97 -7.44
C VAL A 69 -14.49 -15.96 -8.48
N PRO A 70 -15.57 -16.73 -8.28
CA PRO A 70 -16.61 -16.88 -9.30
C PRO A 70 -17.44 -15.59 -9.51
N GLU A 71 -18.03 -15.48 -10.69
CA GLU A 71 -18.92 -14.39 -11.06
C GLU A 71 -20.35 -14.59 -10.54
N THR A 72 -20.74 -15.83 -10.31
CA THR A 72 -22.09 -16.20 -9.91
C THR A 72 -22.07 -17.13 -8.69
N GLY A 73 -23.23 -17.31 -8.07
CA GLY A 73 -23.38 -18.19 -6.91
C GLY A 73 -23.07 -17.52 -5.57
N ALA A 74 -23.05 -18.32 -4.51
CA ALA A 74 -22.91 -17.84 -3.13
C ALA A 74 -21.54 -17.20 -2.82
N ASN A 75 -20.49 -17.65 -3.51
CA ASN A 75 -19.12 -17.20 -3.33
C ASN A 75 -18.65 -16.22 -4.41
N LYS A 76 -19.60 -15.60 -5.13
CA LYS A 76 -19.25 -14.61 -6.17
C LYS A 76 -18.54 -13.41 -5.57
N TYR A 77 -17.72 -12.75 -6.40
CA TYR A 77 -17.09 -11.48 -6.00
C TYR A 77 -18.14 -10.42 -5.62
N ILE A 78 -17.72 -9.46 -4.84
CA ILE A 78 -18.52 -8.28 -4.50
C ILE A 78 -18.10 -7.15 -5.45
N THR A 79 -18.95 -6.71 -6.36
CA THR A 79 -18.67 -5.55 -7.21
C THR A 79 -18.43 -4.33 -6.32
N LEU A 80 -17.31 -3.65 -6.52
CA LEU A 80 -16.94 -2.53 -5.68
C LEU A 80 -17.77 -1.29 -6.00
N ASP A 81 -17.81 -0.92 -7.28
CA ASP A 81 -18.59 0.23 -7.75
C ASP A 81 -19.04 0.01 -9.20
N SER A 82 -20.32 -0.24 -9.38
CA SER A 82 -20.91 -0.45 -10.71
C SER A 82 -21.18 0.84 -11.48
N SER A 83 -21.01 2.01 -10.85
CA SER A 83 -21.16 3.31 -11.52
C SER A 83 -19.90 3.72 -12.29
N LEU A 84 -18.76 3.05 -12.04
CA LEU A 84 -17.53 3.30 -12.77
C LEU A 84 -17.60 2.72 -14.20
N PRO A 85 -16.88 3.31 -15.15
CA PRO A 85 -16.69 2.71 -16.48
C PRO A 85 -16.13 1.29 -16.38
N ASP A 86 -16.50 0.41 -17.30
CA ASP A 86 -16.12 -1.01 -17.28
C ASP A 86 -14.62 -1.24 -17.12
N ASN A 87 -13.79 -0.41 -17.74
CA ASN A 87 -12.34 -0.49 -17.66
C ASN A 87 -11.75 -0.10 -16.28
N GLN A 88 -12.59 0.36 -15.37
CA GLN A 88 -12.20 0.73 -13.99
C GLN A 88 -12.89 -0.14 -12.94
N GLN A 89 -13.79 -1.01 -13.35
CA GLN A 89 -14.50 -1.85 -12.42
C GLN A 89 -13.63 -2.96 -11.86
N VAL A 90 -13.74 -3.13 -10.54
CA VAL A 90 -13.10 -4.20 -9.78
C VAL A 90 -14.09 -4.84 -8.81
N GLY A 91 -13.83 -6.09 -8.49
CA GLY A 91 -14.54 -6.81 -7.43
C GLY A 91 -13.67 -7.07 -6.22
N LEU A 92 -14.28 -7.28 -5.08
CA LEU A 92 -13.61 -7.76 -3.88
C LEU A 92 -13.89 -9.25 -3.67
N HIS A 93 -12.95 -9.93 -3.04
CA HIS A 93 -13.20 -11.28 -2.52
C HIS A 93 -14.47 -11.28 -1.64
N PRO A 94 -15.33 -12.31 -1.70
CA PRO A 94 -16.59 -12.33 -0.95
C PRO A 94 -16.45 -12.19 0.57
N SER A 95 -15.30 -12.57 1.13
CA SER A 95 -14.99 -12.37 2.55
C SER A 95 -14.69 -10.92 2.92
N LEU A 96 -14.52 -10.02 1.97
CA LEU A 96 -14.16 -8.61 2.20
C LEU A 96 -15.38 -7.67 2.24
N LYS A 97 -16.52 -8.16 2.69
CA LYS A 97 -17.75 -7.36 2.80
C LYS A 97 -17.57 -6.10 3.67
N ALA A 98 -16.78 -6.20 4.74
CA ALA A 98 -16.48 -5.04 5.59
C ALA A 98 -15.69 -3.95 4.82
N PHE A 99 -14.81 -4.34 3.90
CA PHE A 99 -14.08 -3.40 3.03
C PHE A 99 -15.02 -2.70 2.05
N LYS A 100 -16.01 -3.41 1.50
CA LYS A 100 -17.05 -2.79 0.67
C LYS A 100 -17.79 -1.71 1.45
N ASN A 101 -18.18 -1.98 2.68
CA ASN A 101 -18.86 -1.00 3.52
C ASN A 101 -17.98 0.26 3.79
N LEU A 102 -16.68 0.06 3.99
CA LEU A 102 -15.73 1.18 4.12
C LEU A 102 -15.58 1.97 2.83
N TYR A 103 -15.58 1.29 1.68
CA TYR A 103 -15.53 1.94 0.39
C TYR A 103 -16.78 2.80 0.15
N ASP A 104 -17.96 2.26 0.39
CA ASP A 104 -19.24 2.97 0.24
C ASP A 104 -19.34 4.19 1.17
N ALA A 105 -18.72 4.09 2.35
CA ALA A 105 -18.61 5.20 3.30
C ALA A 105 -17.51 6.22 2.93
N GLY A 106 -16.81 6.07 1.80
CA GLY A 106 -15.71 6.93 1.37
C GLY A 106 -14.43 6.82 2.22
N LYS A 107 -14.32 5.75 3.03
CA LYS A 107 -13.22 5.53 3.97
C LYS A 107 -12.15 4.53 3.47
N LEU A 108 -12.33 3.98 2.30
CA LEU A 108 -11.39 3.06 1.66
C LEU A 108 -10.96 3.60 0.30
N ARG A 109 -9.68 3.45 -0.01
CA ARG A 109 -9.12 3.61 -1.35
C ARG A 109 -8.33 2.37 -1.70
N ILE A 110 -8.44 1.93 -2.94
CA ILE A 110 -7.68 0.79 -3.48
C ILE A 110 -6.66 1.36 -4.47
N VAL A 111 -5.40 0.98 -4.29
CA VAL A 111 -4.31 1.31 -5.20
C VAL A 111 -3.84 0.03 -5.84
N GLN A 112 -3.98 -0.06 -7.15
CA GLN A 112 -3.58 -1.21 -7.95
C GLN A 112 -2.25 -0.95 -8.66
N SER A 113 -1.67 -2.00 -9.23
CA SER A 113 -0.43 -1.91 -10.03
C SER A 113 0.75 -1.30 -9.25
N VAL A 114 0.81 -1.54 -7.95
CA VAL A 114 1.94 -1.15 -7.10
C VAL A 114 3.04 -2.19 -7.25
N GLY A 115 4.22 -1.74 -7.63
CA GLY A 115 5.36 -2.60 -7.84
C GLY A 115 6.65 -1.79 -8.02
N TYR A 116 7.73 -2.45 -8.42
CA TYR A 116 9.02 -1.83 -8.69
C TYR A 116 9.62 -2.40 -9.98
N PRO A 117 10.51 -1.66 -10.65
CA PRO A 117 11.14 -2.13 -11.88
C PRO A 117 11.95 -3.41 -11.67
N SER A 118 11.98 -4.27 -12.70
CA SER A 118 12.80 -5.49 -12.70
C SER A 118 12.55 -6.42 -11.51
N GLN A 119 11.31 -6.68 -11.18
CA GLN A 119 10.91 -7.54 -10.05
C GLN A 119 11.55 -8.92 -10.13
N ASN A 120 12.25 -9.33 -9.09
CA ASN A 120 12.91 -10.63 -9.02
C ASN A 120 12.02 -11.77 -8.49
N LYS A 121 10.75 -11.50 -8.19
CA LYS A 121 9.75 -12.44 -7.64
C LYS A 121 10.12 -13.06 -6.28
N SER A 122 11.19 -12.62 -5.62
CA SER A 122 11.55 -13.05 -4.28
C SER A 122 10.71 -12.32 -3.25
N HIS A 123 9.99 -13.06 -2.41
CA HIS A 123 9.25 -12.49 -1.27
C HIS A 123 10.17 -11.72 -0.31
N PHE A 124 11.39 -12.24 -0.08
CA PHE A 124 12.36 -11.59 0.81
C PHE A 124 12.83 -10.25 0.24
N ALA A 125 13.29 -10.24 -1.00
CA ALA A 125 13.75 -9.00 -1.64
C ALA A 125 12.61 -7.98 -1.79
N SER A 126 11.41 -8.40 -2.18
CA SER A 126 10.25 -7.51 -2.29
C SER A 126 9.86 -6.91 -0.96
N ARG A 127 9.89 -7.70 0.12
CA ARG A 127 9.65 -7.19 1.49
C ARG A 127 10.69 -6.15 1.90
N ASP A 128 11.96 -6.42 1.61
CA ASP A 128 13.04 -5.53 1.98
C ASP A 128 12.94 -4.20 1.20
N ILE A 129 12.64 -4.26 -0.10
CA ILE A 129 12.36 -3.09 -0.92
C ILE A 129 11.16 -2.31 -0.37
N TYR A 130 10.09 -2.99 -0.01
CA TYR A 130 8.90 -2.38 0.57
C TYR A 130 9.20 -1.68 1.89
N ASN A 131 9.96 -2.32 2.78
CA ASN A 131 10.29 -1.77 4.10
C ASN A 131 11.29 -0.62 4.02
N THR A 132 12.21 -0.65 3.07
CA THR A 132 13.20 0.41 2.90
C THR A 132 12.72 1.56 2.02
N GLY A 133 11.73 1.31 1.15
CA GLY A 133 11.30 2.25 0.14
C GLY A 133 12.36 2.51 -0.95
N ASN A 134 13.36 1.63 -1.07
CA ASN A 134 14.41 1.70 -2.08
C ASN A 134 14.02 0.91 -3.33
N ASP A 135 14.66 1.22 -4.44
CA ASP A 135 14.50 0.54 -5.73
C ASP A 135 15.17 -0.85 -5.80
N GLY A 136 15.72 -1.34 -4.69
CA GLY A 136 16.49 -2.58 -4.60
C GLY A 136 17.99 -2.42 -4.86
N ASN A 137 18.44 -1.29 -5.41
CA ASN A 137 19.85 -1.04 -5.69
C ASN A 137 20.63 -0.56 -4.44
N GLY A 138 19.95 0.04 -3.49
CA GLY A 138 20.56 0.53 -2.24
C GLY A 138 20.93 -0.56 -1.23
N PHE A 139 20.40 -1.76 -1.39
CA PHE A 139 20.62 -2.87 -0.45
C PHE A 139 22.07 -3.36 -0.40
N GLN A 140 22.76 -3.29 -1.52
CA GLN A 140 24.14 -3.76 -1.64
C GLN A 140 25.17 -2.85 -0.95
N ASN A 141 24.80 -1.64 -0.55
CA ASN A 141 25.71 -0.63 0.00
C ASN A 141 25.55 -0.41 1.51
N GLY A 142 24.88 -1.30 2.25
CA GLY A 142 24.74 -1.22 3.71
C GLY A 142 23.95 -0.01 4.23
N ARG A 143 23.23 0.71 3.37
CA ARG A 143 22.40 1.88 3.72
C ARG A 143 20.91 1.53 3.70
N SER A 144 20.53 0.54 4.47
CA SER A 144 19.13 0.09 4.50
C SER A 144 18.44 0.57 5.77
N SER A 145 18.18 1.87 5.87
CA SER A 145 17.21 2.35 6.87
C SER A 145 15.79 2.21 6.34
N GLY A 146 14.83 1.93 7.24
CA GLY A 146 13.43 1.83 6.90
C GLY A 146 12.80 3.18 6.57
N TRP A 147 11.85 3.22 5.65
CA TRP A 147 11.20 4.47 5.28
C TRP A 147 10.37 5.07 6.43
N ILE A 148 9.80 4.22 7.30
CA ILE A 148 9.04 4.67 8.48
C ILE A 148 10.00 5.32 9.50
N GLY A 149 11.17 4.69 9.74
CA GLY A 149 12.20 5.25 10.62
C GLY A 149 12.63 6.64 10.16
N ARG A 150 12.99 6.77 8.88
CA ARG A 150 13.36 8.07 8.30
C ARG A 150 12.23 9.12 8.40
N PHE A 151 11.00 8.71 8.19
CA PHE A 151 9.85 9.60 8.37
C PHE A 151 9.71 10.07 9.82
N MET A 152 9.83 9.17 10.78
CA MET A 152 9.75 9.50 12.20
C MET A 152 10.90 10.44 12.63
N GLU A 153 12.13 10.13 12.22
CA GLU A 153 13.30 10.97 12.52
C GLU A 153 13.16 12.39 11.97
N ASN A 154 12.64 12.53 10.77
CA ASN A 154 12.49 13.84 10.14
C ASN A 154 11.32 14.66 10.69
N MET A 155 10.22 14.01 11.05
CA MET A 155 8.97 14.70 11.41
C MET A 155 8.72 14.77 12.92
N TYR A 156 9.29 13.84 13.69
CA TYR A 156 8.94 13.62 15.10
C TYR A 156 10.18 13.37 15.98
N SER A 157 11.26 14.02 15.69
CA SER A 157 12.55 13.81 16.42
C SER A 157 12.44 14.12 17.92
N SER A 158 11.63 15.09 18.30
CA SER A 158 11.36 15.44 19.71
C SER A 158 10.57 14.34 20.43
N GLU A 159 9.56 13.78 19.76
CA GLU A 159 8.70 12.73 20.31
C GLU A 159 9.48 11.41 20.47
N LEU A 160 10.41 11.11 19.55
CA LEU A 160 11.29 9.94 19.66
C LEU A 160 12.18 9.99 20.90
N SER A 161 12.50 11.18 21.39
CA SER A 161 13.31 11.40 22.58
C SER A 161 12.51 11.40 23.89
N SER A 162 11.19 11.24 23.83
CA SER A 162 10.29 11.41 24.99
C SER A 162 10.33 10.29 26.04
N GLY A 163 11.04 9.18 25.78
CA GLY A 163 11.09 8.00 26.65
C GLY A 163 9.85 7.08 26.53
N TYR A 164 8.86 7.44 25.74
CA TYR A 164 7.69 6.60 25.41
C TYR A 164 7.83 6.02 24.00
N PRO A 165 7.34 4.80 23.76
CA PRO A 165 7.39 4.22 22.42
C PRO A 165 6.47 5.00 21.47
N PHE A 166 7.07 5.69 20.52
CA PHE A 166 6.32 6.43 19.48
C PHE A 166 5.72 5.50 18.41
N ALA A 167 6.37 4.38 18.15
CA ALA A 167 5.91 3.36 17.24
C ALA A 167 6.09 1.96 17.84
N VAL A 168 5.19 1.05 17.50
CA VAL A 168 5.21 -0.33 17.99
C VAL A 168 4.99 -1.26 16.81
N GLN A 169 5.86 -2.25 16.67
CA GLN A 169 5.69 -3.34 15.72
C GLN A 169 5.22 -4.60 16.45
N LEU A 170 4.15 -5.20 15.95
CA LEU A 170 3.59 -6.46 16.45
C LEU A 170 3.78 -7.57 15.41
N GLY A 171 4.18 -8.76 15.85
CA GLY A 171 4.34 -9.93 14.99
C GLY A 171 5.66 -10.66 15.20
N SER A 172 5.84 -11.76 14.49
CA SER A 172 7.03 -12.64 14.56
C SER A 172 8.17 -12.21 13.60
N VAL A 173 8.19 -10.98 13.15
CA VAL A 173 9.18 -10.51 12.17
C VAL A 173 10.53 -10.34 12.85
N LYS A 174 11.52 -11.12 12.43
CA LYS A 174 12.88 -11.06 12.96
C LYS A 174 13.64 -9.78 12.58
N ASN A 175 13.14 -9.00 11.63
CA ASN A 175 13.77 -7.78 11.13
C ASN A 175 12.76 -6.63 11.14
N SER A 176 13.05 -5.63 11.94
CA SER A 176 12.28 -4.38 12.01
C SER A 176 12.76 -3.34 10.98
N LEU A 177 13.13 -3.78 9.78
CA LEU A 177 13.70 -2.91 8.73
C LEU A 177 12.88 -1.64 8.46
N GLY A 178 11.58 -1.66 8.74
CA GLY A 178 10.74 -0.48 8.58
C GLY A 178 11.07 0.65 9.56
N PHE A 179 11.73 0.36 10.68
CA PHE A 179 12.00 1.30 11.77
C PHE A 179 13.49 1.60 11.99
N HIS A 180 14.38 1.03 11.19
CA HIS A 180 15.82 1.30 11.24
C HIS A 180 16.22 2.46 10.37
#